data_42d8695f0cfdc3fbf02b4d3b1f0aff38
#
_entry.id   42d8695f0cfdc3fbf02b4d3b1f0aff38
#
_cell.length_a   1.000
_cell.length_b   1.000
_cell.length_c   1.000
_cell.angle_alpha   90.00
_cell.angle_beta   90.00
_cell.angle_gamma   90.00
#
_symmetry.space_group_name_H-M   'P 1'
#
loop_
_entity.id
_entity.type
_entity.pdbx_description
1 polymer ?
#
loop_
_entity_poly.entity_id
_entity_poly.type
_entity_poly.pdbx_seq_one_letter_code
_entity_poly.pdbx_strand_id
1 'polypeptide(L)'
;MAEVKVLLWDLGGVLIPFSHARLWRNFLGIMPLGKSLKFFWRREALQKRLFKPLDDFERGLRSFDELRDAVENELKVTLDREKFRNAWNDIFGRPGETAAFARALQESHPSYVLSNTNAEHLEYVKQKAPELLFMDGWIPSYEVHALKPEPEFFERALEIVGEEAGNCLLIDDRLENVEGARKCGIRALHYRGLAKLKEELNGQV
;
A
#
# COMPACT_ATOMS: atom_id res chain seq x y z
N MET A 1 16.60 15.42 -20.82
CA MET A 1 15.52 15.14 -19.84
C MET A 1 16.02 15.66 -18.50
N ALA A 2 15.15 16.19 -17.63
CA ALA A 2 15.58 16.56 -16.29
C ALA A 2 16.12 15.32 -15.56
N GLU A 3 17.12 15.50 -14.71
CA GLU A 3 17.69 14.43 -13.88
C GLU A 3 16.66 14.01 -12.82
N VAL A 4 16.56 12.71 -12.51
CA VAL A 4 15.77 12.24 -11.38
C VAL A 4 16.51 12.62 -10.11
N LYS A 5 15.82 13.28 -9.18
CA LYS A 5 16.39 13.64 -7.88
C LYS A 5 15.82 12.86 -6.74
N VAL A 6 14.56 12.41 -6.84
CA VAL A 6 13.83 11.71 -5.78
C VAL A 6 13.14 10.47 -6.32
N LEU A 7 13.24 9.37 -5.60
CA LEU A 7 12.57 8.11 -5.88
C LEU A 7 11.35 7.93 -4.97
N LEU A 8 10.22 7.61 -5.58
CA LEU A 8 8.95 7.37 -4.93
C LEU A 8 8.58 5.89 -5.14
N TRP A 9 8.46 5.14 -4.06
CA TRP A 9 8.27 3.70 -4.11
C TRP A 9 6.88 3.32 -3.61
N ASP A 10 6.12 2.55 -4.39
CA ASP A 10 5.00 1.84 -3.79
C ASP A 10 5.49 0.78 -2.79
N LEU A 11 4.68 0.51 -1.79
CA LEU A 11 5.00 -0.45 -0.73
C LEU A 11 4.65 -1.88 -1.14
N GLY A 12 3.35 -2.11 -1.34
CA GLY A 12 2.80 -3.44 -1.56
C GLY A 12 2.95 -3.89 -3.01
N GLY A 13 3.61 -5.03 -3.25
CA GLY A 13 3.87 -5.50 -4.61
C GLY A 13 5.19 -4.99 -5.21
N VAL A 14 5.80 -3.95 -4.63
CA VAL A 14 7.10 -3.40 -5.05
C VAL A 14 8.17 -3.69 -4.01
N LEU A 15 8.10 -3.07 -2.83
CA LEU A 15 9.09 -3.24 -1.76
C LEU A 15 8.83 -4.48 -0.91
N ILE A 16 7.56 -4.78 -0.67
CA ILE A 16 7.13 -5.92 0.16
C ILE A 16 5.99 -6.68 -0.54
N PRO A 17 6.07 -8.00 -0.68
CA PRO A 17 4.96 -8.77 -1.22
C PRO A 17 3.78 -8.77 -0.25
N PHE A 18 2.55 -8.71 -0.76
CA PHE A 18 1.34 -8.87 0.02
C PHE A 18 0.35 -9.80 -0.68
N SER A 19 -0.63 -10.34 0.06
CA SER A 19 -1.54 -11.34 -0.47
C SER A 19 -2.98 -11.18 0.01
N HIS A 20 -3.87 -10.75 -0.88
CA HIS A 20 -5.32 -10.77 -0.63
C HIS A 20 -5.85 -12.18 -0.35
N ALA A 21 -5.28 -13.21 -0.98
CA ALA A 21 -5.67 -14.60 -0.70
C ALA A 21 -5.36 -15.00 0.75
N ARG A 22 -4.25 -14.49 1.31
CA ARG A 22 -3.89 -14.68 2.71
C ARG A 22 -4.90 -13.98 3.64
N LEU A 23 -5.31 -12.75 3.31
CA LEU A 23 -6.35 -12.02 4.03
C LEU A 23 -7.63 -12.85 4.15
N TRP A 24 -8.15 -13.34 3.01
CA TRP A 24 -9.37 -14.16 2.99
C TRP A 24 -9.23 -15.44 3.81
N ARG A 25 -8.10 -16.12 3.71
CA ARG A 25 -7.81 -17.33 4.51
C ARG A 25 -7.77 -17.02 6.01
N ASN A 26 -7.13 -15.94 6.41
CA ASN A 26 -7.03 -15.52 7.79
C ASN A 26 -8.42 -15.19 8.36
N PHE A 27 -9.24 -14.47 7.60
CA PHE A 27 -10.62 -14.20 7.97
C PHE A 27 -11.46 -15.47 8.12
N LEU A 28 -11.30 -16.45 7.22
CA LEU A 28 -11.96 -17.76 7.39
C LEU A 28 -11.58 -18.44 8.70
N GLY A 29 -10.33 -18.31 9.13
CA GLY A 29 -9.81 -18.90 10.37
C GLY A 29 -10.38 -18.29 11.65
N ILE A 30 -10.83 -17.04 11.62
CA ILE A 30 -11.42 -16.36 12.79
C ILE A 30 -12.96 -16.37 12.79
N MET A 31 -13.59 -16.86 11.72
CA MET A 31 -15.05 -16.96 11.62
C MET A 31 -15.61 -18.04 12.53
N PRO A 32 -16.78 -17.80 13.15
CA PRO A 32 -17.49 -18.84 13.88
C PRO A 32 -17.81 -20.04 12.99
N LEU A 33 -17.73 -21.26 13.57
CA LEU A 33 -18.11 -22.51 12.92
C LEU A 33 -19.50 -22.41 12.27
N GLY A 34 -19.62 -22.80 11.01
CA GLY A 34 -20.89 -22.74 10.26
C GLY A 34 -21.12 -21.44 9.48
N LYS A 35 -20.36 -20.37 9.73
CA LYS A 35 -20.44 -19.13 8.93
C LYS A 35 -19.38 -19.02 7.85
N SER A 36 -18.27 -19.73 8.00
CA SER A 36 -17.12 -19.74 7.06
C SER A 36 -17.54 -20.11 5.63
N LEU A 37 -18.42 -21.10 5.44
CA LEU A 37 -18.88 -21.53 4.12
C LEU A 37 -19.73 -20.45 3.42
N LYS A 38 -20.64 -19.80 4.15
CA LYS A 38 -21.44 -18.68 3.61
C LYS A 38 -20.59 -17.47 3.28
N PHE A 39 -19.54 -17.21 4.05
CA PHE A 39 -18.55 -16.17 3.79
C PHE A 39 -17.82 -16.41 2.48
N PHE A 40 -17.33 -17.61 2.25
CA PHE A 40 -16.61 -17.97 1.02
C PHE A 40 -17.46 -17.74 -0.26
N TRP A 41 -18.75 -18.18 -0.24
CA TRP A 41 -19.65 -18.01 -1.36
C TRP A 41 -20.13 -16.56 -1.58
N ARG A 42 -20.01 -15.70 -0.59
CA ARG A 42 -20.46 -14.30 -0.63
C ARG A 42 -19.32 -13.28 -0.75
N ARG A 43 -18.09 -13.74 -0.92
CA ARG A 43 -16.89 -12.88 -0.90
C ARG A 43 -16.98 -11.66 -1.83
N GLU A 44 -17.50 -11.83 -3.06
CA GLU A 44 -17.63 -10.74 -4.03
C GLU A 44 -18.68 -9.70 -3.61
N ALA A 45 -19.84 -10.19 -3.13
CA ALA A 45 -20.88 -9.31 -2.61
C ALA A 45 -20.43 -8.58 -1.35
N LEU A 46 -19.66 -9.26 -0.48
CA LEU A 46 -19.07 -8.69 0.70
C LEU A 46 -18.03 -7.62 0.35
N GLN A 47 -17.16 -7.89 -0.61
CA GLN A 47 -16.17 -6.96 -1.09
C GLN A 47 -16.81 -5.66 -1.62
N LYS A 48 -17.90 -5.79 -2.39
CA LYS A 48 -18.67 -4.62 -2.88
C LYS A 48 -19.29 -3.81 -1.73
N ARG A 49 -19.82 -4.47 -0.69
CA ARG A 49 -20.46 -3.80 0.46
C ARG A 49 -19.48 -3.17 1.43
N LEU A 50 -18.29 -3.77 1.55
CA LEU A 50 -17.21 -3.24 2.38
C LEU A 50 -16.31 -2.26 1.63
N PHE A 51 -16.53 -2.04 0.32
CA PHE A 51 -15.70 -1.14 -0.46
C PHE A 51 -15.62 0.26 0.18
N LYS A 52 -16.77 0.88 0.47
CA LYS A 52 -16.80 2.21 1.07
C LYS A 52 -16.17 2.25 2.49
N PRO A 53 -16.49 1.33 3.41
CA PRO A 53 -15.79 1.25 4.70
C PRO A 53 -14.27 1.08 4.59
N LEU A 54 -13.79 0.31 3.62
CA LEU A 54 -12.36 0.10 3.38
C LEU A 54 -11.70 1.35 2.81
N ASP A 55 -12.33 1.98 1.81
CA ASP A 55 -11.89 3.23 1.22
C ASP A 55 -11.78 4.35 2.29
N ASP A 56 -12.82 4.52 3.11
CA ASP A 56 -12.80 5.47 4.23
C ASP A 56 -11.70 5.17 5.25
N PHE A 57 -11.40 3.88 5.48
CA PHE A 57 -10.35 3.47 6.40
C PHE A 57 -8.95 3.75 5.84
N GLU A 58 -8.72 3.47 4.56
CA GLU A 58 -7.46 3.79 3.87
C GLU A 58 -7.25 5.29 3.69
N ARG A 59 -8.32 6.10 3.75
CA ARG A 59 -8.24 7.57 3.80
C ARG A 59 -8.08 8.14 5.22
N GLY A 60 -8.05 7.30 6.26
CA GLY A 60 -8.02 7.76 7.64
C GLY A 60 -9.31 8.42 8.12
N LEU A 61 -10.42 8.26 7.39
CA LEU A 61 -11.75 8.77 7.74
C LEU A 61 -12.54 7.80 8.63
N ARG A 62 -11.98 6.64 8.92
CA ARG A 62 -12.56 5.58 9.74
C ARG A 62 -11.48 4.96 10.62
N SER A 63 -11.80 4.68 11.86
CA SER A 63 -10.93 3.94 12.77
C SER A 63 -10.96 2.43 12.47
N PHE A 64 -9.97 1.71 13.00
CA PHE A 64 -9.92 0.24 12.90
C PHE A 64 -11.12 -0.45 13.57
N ASP A 65 -11.57 0.08 14.70
CA ASP A 65 -12.74 -0.47 15.40
C ASP A 65 -14.04 -0.24 14.59
N GLU A 66 -14.22 0.92 13.98
CA GLU A 66 -15.35 1.17 13.08
C GLU A 66 -15.31 0.30 11.81
N LEU A 67 -14.12 -0.02 11.29
CA LEU A 67 -13.99 -0.99 10.21
C LEU A 67 -14.39 -2.38 10.66
N ARG A 68 -13.92 -2.84 11.85
CA ARG A 68 -14.32 -4.12 12.43
C ARG A 68 -15.83 -4.19 12.59
N ASP A 69 -16.45 -3.17 13.17
CA ASP A 69 -17.90 -3.10 13.38
C ASP A 69 -18.67 -3.16 12.04
N ALA A 70 -18.17 -2.52 10.99
CA ALA A 70 -18.75 -2.64 9.65
C ALA A 70 -18.69 -4.08 9.11
N VAL A 71 -17.56 -4.78 9.33
CA VAL A 71 -17.38 -6.19 8.94
C VAL A 71 -18.30 -7.09 9.77
N GLU A 72 -18.38 -6.90 11.09
CA GLU A 72 -19.27 -7.65 11.98
C GLU A 72 -20.74 -7.49 11.59
N ASN A 73 -21.16 -6.27 11.30
CA ASN A 73 -22.52 -5.94 10.88
C ASN A 73 -22.88 -6.61 9.54
N GLU A 74 -21.98 -6.60 8.58
CA GLU A 74 -22.22 -7.20 7.27
C GLU A 74 -22.26 -8.73 7.36
N LEU A 75 -21.38 -9.33 8.16
CA LEU A 75 -21.28 -10.78 8.31
C LEU A 75 -22.26 -11.36 9.34
N LYS A 76 -22.87 -10.51 10.18
CA LYS A 76 -23.73 -10.92 11.31
C LYS A 76 -22.95 -11.85 12.27
N VAL A 77 -21.75 -11.42 12.66
CA VAL A 77 -20.85 -12.13 13.59
C VAL A 77 -20.30 -11.15 14.61
N THR A 78 -19.75 -11.67 15.69
CA THR A 78 -18.87 -10.91 16.60
C THR A 78 -17.47 -11.44 16.44
N LEU A 79 -16.50 -10.53 16.27
CA LEU A 79 -15.08 -10.84 16.05
C LEU A 79 -14.27 -10.33 17.23
N ASP A 80 -13.44 -11.19 17.78
CA ASP A 80 -12.44 -10.77 18.75
C ASP A 80 -11.49 -9.74 18.12
N ARG A 81 -11.25 -8.62 18.80
CA ARG A 81 -10.50 -7.48 18.28
C ARG A 81 -9.07 -7.85 17.90
N GLU A 82 -8.39 -8.63 18.76
CA GLU A 82 -7.00 -9.01 18.52
C GLU A 82 -6.88 -10.08 17.41
N LYS A 83 -7.81 -11.02 17.36
CA LYS A 83 -7.86 -12.00 16.26
C LYS A 83 -8.14 -11.30 14.93
N PHE A 84 -9.04 -10.32 14.91
CA PHE A 84 -9.34 -9.52 13.73
C PHE A 84 -8.10 -8.72 13.28
N ARG A 85 -7.41 -8.04 14.20
CA ARG A 85 -6.17 -7.30 13.93
C ARG A 85 -5.09 -8.21 13.36
N ASN A 86 -4.88 -9.38 13.96
CA ASN A 86 -3.88 -10.33 13.48
C ASN A 86 -4.22 -10.86 12.09
N ALA A 87 -5.49 -11.19 11.83
CA ALA A 87 -5.94 -11.64 10.52
C ALA A 87 -5.84 -10.53 9.46
N TRP A 88 -6.08 -9.28 9.84
CA TRP A 88 -5.96 -8.10 9.00
C TRP A 88 -4.51 -7.82 8.62
N ASN A 89 -3.60 -7.83 9.59
CA ASN A 89 -2.22 -7.45 9.41
C ASN A 89 -1.33 -8.55 8.78
N ASP A 90 -1.62 -9.84 9.00
CA ASP A 90 -0.80 -10.95 8.50
C ASP A 90 -1.05 -11.22 7.01
N ILE A 91 -0.85 -10.21 6.17
CA ILE A 91 -0.95 -10.29 4.71
C ILE A 91 0.37 -10.02 4.00
N PHE A 92 1.31 -9.43 4.71
CA PHE A 92 2.62 -9.05 4.17
C PHE A 92 3.63 -10.19 4.27
N GLY A 93 4.49 -10.30 3.25
CA GLY A 93 5.67 -11.14 3.28
C GLY A 93 6.87 -10.41 3.86
N ARG A 94 8.08 -10.88 3.54
CA ARG A 94 9.33 -10.17 3.87
C ARG A 94 9.77 -9.31 2.69
N PRO A 95 10.39 -8.14 2.92
CA PRO A 95 11.07 -7.39 1.88
C PRO A 95 12.04 -8.27 1.08
N GLY A 96 12.05 -8.07 -0.22
CA GLY A 96 12.86 -8.86 -1.14
C GLY A 96 14.05 -8.08 -1.72
N GLU A 97 14.56 -8.57 -2.85
CA GLU A 97 15.70 -7.97 -3.54
C GLU A 97 15.43 -6.53 -4.00
N THR A 98 14.17 -6.18 -4.29
CA THR A 98 13.79 -4.81 -4.67
C THR A 98 14.02 -3.83 -3.52
N ALA A 99 13.72 -4.24 -2.28
CA ALA A 99 13.99 -3.40 -1.11
C ALA A 99 15.50 -3.18 -0.89
N ALA A 100 16.31 -4.22 -1.11
CA ALA A 100 17.77 -4.09 -1.04
C ALA A 100 18.31 -3.19 -2.16
N PHE A 101 17.74 -3.27 -3.36
CA PHE A 101 18.08 -2.38 -4.47
C PHE A 101 17.67 -0.92 -4.21
N ALA A 102 16.47 -0.70 -3.66
CA ALA A 102 16.02 0.64 -3.25
C ALA A 102 16.95 1.25 -2.19
N ARG A 103 17.45 0.44 -1.24
CA ARG A 103 18.42 0.89 -0.24
C ARG A 103 19.74 1.35 -0.88
N ALA A 104 20.24 0.63 -1.88
CA ALA A 104 21.46 1.04 -2.58
C ALA A 104 21.26 2.36 -3.36
N LEU A 105 20.09 2.59 -3.95
CA LEU A 105 19.78 3.84 -4.65
C LEU A 105 19.56 5.01 -3.69
N GLN A 106 19.08 4.78 -2.47
CA GLN A 106 18.82 5.82 -1.46
C GLN A 106 20.12 6.53 -1.03
N GLU A 107 21.29 5.91 -1.19
CA GLU A 107 22.59 6.55 -0.92
C GLU A 107 22.85 7.78 -1.83
N SER A 108 22.24 7.81 -3.02
CA SER A 108 22.39 8.90 -4.00
C SER A 108 21.08 9.64 -4.30
N HIS A 109 19.94 9.03 -4.08
CA HIS A 109 18.61 9.56 -4.38
C HIS A 109 17.69 9.42 -3.17
N PRO A 110 17.28 10.51 -2.51
CA PRO A 110 16.26 10.47 -1.48
C PRO A 110 15.06 9.64 -1.91
N SER A 111 14.61 8.77 -1.00
CA SER A 111 13.64 7.72 -1.33
C SER A 111 12.46 7.74 -0.35
N TYR A 112 11.25 7.88 -0.88
CA TYR A 112 10.00 7.95 -0.10
C TYR A 112 9.08 6.79 -0.46
N VAL A 113 8.35 6.29 0.54
CA VAL A 113 7.29 5.29 0.32
C VAL A 113 5.95 6.01 0.11
N LEU A 114 5.27 5.72 -1.00
CA LEU A 114 3.92 6.19 -1.33
C LEU A 114 2.96 5.00 -1.34
N SER A 115 2.02 4.93 -0.40
CA SER A 115 1.18 3.72 -0.28
C SER A 115 -0.29 4.02 0.02
N ASN A 116 -1.19 3.36 -0.72
CA ASN A 116 -2.58 3.20 -0.29
C ASN A 116 -2.59 2.17 0.84
N THR A 117 -2.75 2.65 2.07
CA THR A 117 -2.64 1.83 3.28
C THR A 117 -3.36 2.49 4.46
N ASN A 118 -3.29 1.86 5.60
CA ASN A 118 -3.89 2.32 6.85
C ASN A 118 -2.87 2.23 8.01
N ALA A 119 -3.18 2.87 9.12
CA ALA A 119 -2.29 2.94 10.28
C ALA A 119 -1.91 1.55 10.83
N GLU A 120 -2.87 0.60 10.88
CA GLU A 120 -2.62 -0.77 11.37
C GLU A 120 -1.60 -1.51 10.49
N HIS A 121 -1.76 -1.44 9.16
CA HIS A 121 -0.82 -2.06 8.22
C HIS A 121 0.56 -1.39 8.27
N LEU A 122 0.60 -0.06 8.28
CA LEU A 122 1.88 0.66 8.26
C LEU A 122 2.69 0.39 9.53
N GLU A 123 2.05 0.44 10.69
CA GLU A 123 2.69 0.10 11.97
C GLU A 123 3.20 -1.34 11.99
N TYR A 124 2.37 -2.28 11.52
CA TYR A 124 2.76 -3.68 11.40
C TYR A 124 3.98 -3.87 10.48
N VAL A 125 3.98 -3.22 9.31
CA VAL A 125 5.10 -3.30 8.36
C VAL A 125 6.37 -2.71 8.96
N LYS A 126 6.32 -1.54 9.59
CA LYS A 126 7.50 -0.93 10.25
C LYS A 126 8.10 -1.83 11.34
N GLN A 127 7.25 -2.56 12.07
CA GLN A 127 7.71 -3.52 13.09
C GLN A 127 8.27 -4.81 12.50
N LYS A 128 7.68 -5.34 11.42
CA LYS A 128 8.03 -6.64 10.85
C LYS A 128 9.08 -6.59 9.75
N ALA A 129 9.28 -5.41 9.16
CA ALA A 129 10.22 -5.15 8.09
C ALA A 129 11.11 -3.92 8.41
N PRO A 130 11.85 -3.92 9.55
CA PRO A 130 12.69 -2.80 9.95
C PRO A 130 13.77 -2.46 8.90
N GLU A 131 14.09 -3.39 8.02
CA GLU A 131 14.96 -3.19 6.86
C GLU A 131 14.41 -2.17 5.84
N LEU A 132 13.17 -1.69 5.96
CA LEU A 132 12.61 -0.61 5.15
C LEU A 132 12.70 0.77 5.84
N LEU A 133 13.17 0.83 7.09
CA LEU A 133 13.27 2.09 7.85
C LEU A 133 14.37 3.03 7.35
N PHE A 134 15.13 2.65 6.32
CA PHE A 134 16.09 3.52 5.66
C PHE A 134 15.44 4.60 4.78
N MET A 135 14.16 4.45 4.45
CA MET A 135 13.43 5.42 3.63
C MET A 135 13.39 6.79 4.32
N ASP A 136 13.63 7.85 3.55
CA ASP A 136 13.67 9.23 4.04
C ASP A 136 12.30 9.72 4.51
N GLY A 137 11.22 9.13 3.97
CA GLY A 137 9.85 9.43 4.41
C GLY A 137 8.83 8.39 3.97
N TRP A 138 7.67 8.46 4.61
CA TRP A 138 6.52 7.61 4.33
C TRP A 138 5.30 8.49 4.14
N ILE A 139 4.61 8.32 3.01
CA ILE A 139 3.43 9.09 2.60
C ILE A 139 2.26 8.12 2.42
N PRO A 140 1.62 7.72 3.52
CA PRO A 140 0.48 6.81 3.48
C PRO A 140 -0.81 7.58 3.21
N SER A 141 -1.74 6.95 2.51
CA SER A 141 -3.03 7.54 2.13
C SER A 141 -3.87 8.03 3.31
N TYR A 142 -3.80 7.35 4.45
CA TYR A 142 -4.58 7.73 5.64
C TYR A 142 -4.10 9.05 6.27
N GLU A 143 -2.86 9.48 6.04
CA GLU A 143 -2.34 10.77 6.53
C GLU A 143 -2.63 11.92 5.56
N VAL A 144 -2.62 11.62 4.25
CA VAL A 144 -2.91 12.62 3.22
C VAL A 144 -4.39 12.66 2.82
N HIS A 145 -5.23 11.78 3.36
CA HIS A 145 -6.66 11.67 3.13
C HIS A 145 -7.07 11.54 1.66
N ALA A 146 -6.19 11.00 0.84
CA ALA A 146 -6.38 10.75 -0.58
C ALA A 146 -5.75 9.40 -0.98
N LEU A 147 -6.21 8.80 -2.06
CA LEU A 147 -5.72 7.51 -2.54
C LEU A 147 -5.06 7.66 -3.92
N LYS A 148 -4.01 6.91 -4.21
CA LYS A 148 -3.58 6.68 -5.59
C LYS A 148 -4.70 5.96 -6.34
N PRO A 149 -5.07 6.31 -7.58
CA PRO A 149 -4.40 7.26 -8.50
C PRO A 149 -4.98 8.69 -8.49
N GLU A 150 -5.60 9.15 -7.43
CA GLU A 150 -6.20 10.50 -7.36
C GLU A 150 -5.11 11.58 -7.43
N PRO A 151 -5.35 12.68 -8.19
CA PRO A 151 -4.39 13.78 -8.28
C PRO A 151 -4.02 14.36 -6.92
N GLU A 152 -4.99 14.49 -6.02
CA GLU A 152 -4.81 15.04 -4.68
C GLU A 152 -3.77 14.28 -3.86
N PHE A 153 -3.66 12.95 -4.05
CA PHE A 153 -2.62 12.15 -3.39
C PHE A 153 -1.22 12.58 -3.86
N PHE A 154 -1.03 12.69 -5.17
CA PHE A 154 0.27 13.03 -5.75
C PHE A 154 0.67 14.49 -5.47
N GLU A 155 -0.28 15.41 -5.50
CA GLU A 155 -0.06 16.82 -5.15
C GLU A 155 0.45 16.95 -3.71
N ARG A 156 -0.21 16.31 -2.75
CA ARG A 156 0.23 16.29 -1.35
C ARG A 156 1.56 15.56 -1.15
N ALA A 157 1.79 14.49 -1.91
CA ALA A 157 3.07 13.79 -1.87
C ALA A 157 4.22 14.71 -2.32
N LEU A 158 4.03 15.49 -3.39
CA LEU A 158 5.02 16.46 -3.87
C LEU A 158 5.25 17.59 -2.88
N GLU A 159 4.21 18.08 -2.20
CA GLU A 159 4.34 19.08 -1.13
C GLU A 159 5.21 18.57 0.03
N ILE A 160 5.02 17.30 0.45
CA ILE A 160 5.79 16.67 1.53
C ILE A 160 7.24 16.43 1.11
N VAL A 161 7.44 15.95 -0.12
CA VAL A 161 8.78 15.70 -0.68
C VAL A 161 9.55 16.99 -0.90
N GLY A 162 8.85 18.09 -1.26
CA GLY A 162 9.47 19.40 -1.50
C GLY A 162 10.23 19.49 -2.81
N GLU A 163 9.88 18.68 -3.83
CA GLU A 163 10.57 18.65 -5.12
C GLU A 163 9.55 18.79 -6.27
N GLU A 164 10.01 19.29 -7.43
CA GLU A 164 9.18 19.42 -8.61
C GLU A 164 8.80 18.04 -9.19
N ALA A 165 7.59 17.89 -9.69
CA ALA A 165 7.07 16.63 -10.22
C ALA A 165 8.00 15.97 -11.25
N GLY A 166 8.58 16.75 -12.16
CA GLY A 166 9.49 16.25 -13.22
C GLY A 166 10.82 15.70 -12.70
N ASN A 167 11.21 16.02 -11.46
CA ASN A 167 12.40 15.52 -10.78
C ASN A 167 12.14 14.27 -9.95
N CYS A 168 10.86 13.88 -9.81
CA CYS A 168 10.44 12.69 -9.06
C CYS A 168 10.17 11.51 -10.01
N LEU A 169 10.52 10.29 -9.57
CA LEU A 169 10.25 9.05 -10.29
C LEU A 169 9.49 8.07 -9.40
N LEU A 170 8.22 7.80 -9.75
CA LEU A 170 7.40 6.78 -9.09
C LEU A 170 7.68 5.39 -9.67
N ILE A 171 7.81 4.38 -8.80
CA ILE A 171 7.86 2.95 -9.12
C ILE A 171 6.64 2.29 -8.45
N ASP A 172 5.67 1.82 -9.25
CA ASP A 172 4.41 1.28 -8.75
C ASP A 172 3.97 0.08 -9.62
N ASP A 173 3.41 -0.98 -9.01
CA ASP A 173 3.00 -2.19 -9.72
C ASP A 173 1.61 -2.08 -10.36
N ARG A 174 0.85 -1.01 -10.05
CA ARG A 174 -0.48 -0.75 -10.61
C ARG A 174 -0.41 0.30 -11.71
N LEU A 175 -0.82 -0.11 -12.91
CA LEU A 175 -0.77 0.78 -14.08
C LEU A 175 -1.59 2.05 -13.89
N GLU A 176 -2.76 1.96 -13.21
CA GLU A 176 -3.58 3.12 -12.91
C GLU A 176 -2.86 4.17 -12.04
N ASN A 177 -2.04 3.74 -11.08
CA ASN A 177 -1.24 4.65 -10.25
C ASN A 177 -0.14 5.31 -11.08
N VAL A 178 0.53 4.54 -11.94
CA VAL A 178 1.54 5.06 -12.88
C VAL A 178 0.94 6.12 -13.80
N GLU A 179 -0.25 5.85 -14.36
CA GLU A 179 -0.94 6.81 -15.23
C GLU A 179 -1.44 8.04 -14.46
N GLY A 180 -1.91 7.86 -13.22
CA GLY A 180 -2.30 8.95 -12.32
C GLY A 180 -1.13 9.89 -12.03
N ALA A 181 0.02 9.32 -11.63
CA ALA A 181 1.25 10.08 -11.37
C ALA A 181 1.73 10.86 -12.60
N ARG A 182 1.69 10.25 -13.78
CA ARG A 182 2.07 10.91 -15.04
C ARG A 182 1.18 12.10 -15.39
N LYS A 183 -0.13 12.02 -15.09
CA LYS A 183 -1.06 13.16 -15.28
C LYS A 183 -0.72 14.34 -14.37
N CYS A 184 -0.09 14.07 -13.22
CA CYS A 184 0.42 15.10 -12.30
C CYS A 184 1.85 15.56 -12.63
N GLY A 185 2.42 15.12 -13.76
CA GLY A 185 3.76 15.49 -14.19
C GLY A 185 4.90 14.68 -13.55
N ILE A 186 4.60 13.73 -12.68
CA ILE A 186 5.57 12.83 -12.06
C ILE A 186 6.01 11.79 -13.10
N ARG A 187 7.31 11.56 -13.23
CA ARG A 187 7.82 10.43 -14.02
C ARG A 187 7.44 9.14 -13.30
N ALA A 188 7.02 8.12 -14.05
CA ALA A 188 6.58 6.89 -13.40
C ALA A 188 6.90 5.65 -14.25
N LEU A 189 7.33 4.58 -13.56
CA LEU A 189 7.63 3.26 -14.13
C LEU A 189 6.63 2.24 -13.59
N HIS A 190 6.10 1.43 -14.51
CA HIS A 190 5.26 0.31 -14.13
C HIS A 190 6.14 -0.86 -13.69
N TYR A 191 6.17 -1.13 -12.40
CA TYR A 191 6.98 -2.21 -11.84
C TYR A 191 6.49 -3.58 -12.30
N ARG A 192 7.38 -4.35 -12.90
CA ARG A 192 7.15 -5.72 -13.42
C ARG A 192 8.26 -6.67 -12.98
N GLY A 193 8.87 -6.37 -11.83
CA GLY A 193 9.99 -7.13 -11.28
C GLY A 193 11.33 -6.39 -11.38
N LEU A 194 12.27 -6.77 -10.51
CA LEU A 194 13.54 -6.08 -10.32
C LEU A 194 14.40 -6.04 -11.59
N ALA A 195 14.45 -7.15 -12.36
CA ALA A 195 15.27 -7.19 -13.58
C ALA A 195 14.83 -6.11 -14.57
N LYS A 196 13.50 -6.00 -14.78
CA LYS A 196 12.94 -4.99 -15.69
C LYS A 196 13.12 -3.57 -15.18
N LEU A 197 12.95 -3.37 -13.86
CA LEU A 197 13.20 -2.07 -13.24
C LEU A 197 14.63 -1.60 -13.46
N LYS A 198 15.63 -2.46 -13.28
CA LYS A 198 17.05 -2.15 -13.52
C LYS A 198 17.31 -1.73 -14.97
N GLU A 199 16.71 -2.41 -15.95
CA GLU A 199 16.81 -2.05 -17.36
C GLU A 199 16.23 -0.65 -17.63
N GLU A 200 15.04 -0.35 -17.07
CA GLU A 200 14.33 0.91 -17.29
C GLU A 200 14.97 2.09 -16.55
N LEU A 201 15.67 1.84 -15.43
CA LEU A 201 16.41 2.86 -14.68
C LEU A 201 17.77 3.21 -15.29
N ASN A 202 18.38 2.32 -16.11
CA ASN A 202 19.68 2.58 -16.71
C ASN A 202 19.68 3.93 -17.47
N GLY A 203 20.52 4.87 -16.99
CA GLY A 203 20.67 6.21 -17.56
C GLY A 203 19.60 7.22 -17.10
N GLN A 204 18.80 6.90 -16.09
CA GLN A 204 17.82 7.81 -15.48
C GLN A 204 18.20 8.22 -14.05
N VAL A 205 18.97 7.37 -13.37
CA VAL A 205 19.45 7.50 -11.99
C VAL A 205 20.91 7.11 -11.91
#